data_6f615f350ec397c47428566903df9585
#
_entry.id   6f615f350ec397c47428566903df9585
#
_cell.length_a   1.000
_cell.length_b   1.000
_cell.length_c   1.000
_cell.angle_alpha   90.00
_cell.angle_beta   90.00
_cell.angle_gamma   90.00
#
_symmetry.space_group_name_H-M   'P 1'
#
loop_
_entity.id
_entity.type
_entity.pdbx_description
1 polymer ?
#
loop_
_entity_poly.entity_id
_entity_poly.type
_entity_poly.pdbx_seq_one_letter_code
_entity_poly.pdbx_strand_id
1 'polypeptide(L)'
;MTSPLANIYARLPVSFTHGRGVWLWDAQGRKYLDALAGIGVSCLGHAHHRLVAAISEQAARVIHTSNIYEVPQQTALAARLTALSGMREVAFNNSGSEANEAAIKLARYYAYQRGNRDAHIITTVSYTHLTLPTTPYV
;
A
#
# COMPACT_ATOMS: atom_id res chain seq x y z
N MET A 1 -28.93 -3.43 16.13
CA MET A 1 -28.25 -2.12 16.06
C MET A 1 -27.73 -1.95 14.65
N THR A 2 -28.01 -0.84 13.99
CA THR A 2 -27.43 -0.51 12.69
C THR A 2 -25.96 -0.18 12.87
N SER A 3 -25.10 -0.73 12.00
CA SER A 3 -23.66 -0.40 12.01
C SER A 3 -23.46 1.10 11.78
N PRO A 4 -22.58 1.79 12.54
CA PRO A 4 -22.25 3.19 12.27
C PRO A 4 -21.35 3.35 11.03
N LEU A 5 -20.90 2.25 10.42
CA LEU A 5 -20.07 2.26 9.22
C LEU A 5 -20.94 2.41 7.97
N ALA A 6 -20.53 3.29 7.05
CA ALA A 6 -21.17 3.42 5.76
C ALA A 6 -21.14 2.06 5.01
N ASN A 7 -22.24 1.73 4.36
CA ASN A 7 -22.41 0.46 3.65
C ASN A 7 -21.87 0.56 2.23
N ILE A 8 -20.55 0.71 2.12
CA ILE A 8 -19.84 0.79 0.83
C ILE A 8 -19.17 -0.52 0.42
N TYR A 9 -19.16 -1.54 1.29
CA TYR A 9 -18.58 -2.85 1.03
C TYR A 9 -19.55 -3.96 1.43
N ALA A 10 -19.65 -5.02 0.62
CA ALA A 10 -20.32 -6.26 0.97
C ALA A 10 -19.41 -7.08 1.91
N ARG A 11 -19.53 -6.84 3.23
CA ARG A 11 -18.71 -7.54 4.22
C ARG A 11 -19.26 -8.93 4.53
N LEU A 12 -18.37 -9.90 4.65
CA LEU A 12 -18.73 -11.22 5.18
C LEU A 12 -19.03 -11.10 6.69
N PRO A 13 -19.98 -11.88 7.22
CA PRO A 13 -20.39 -11.83 8.63
C PRO A 13 -19.40 -12.58 9.55
N VAL A 14 -18.11 -12.31 9.39
CA VAL A 14 -17.02 -12.90 10.17
C VAL A 14 -16.15 -11.79 10.70
N SER A 15 -15.74 -11.89 11.97
CA SER A 15 -14.82 -10.97 12.64
C SER A 15 -13.69 -11.77 13.28
N PHE A 16 -12.46 -11.45 12.93
CA PHE A 16 -11.28 -12.12 13.48
C PHE A 16 -10.72 -11.33 14.66
N THR A 17 -10.34 -12.05 15.71
CA THR A 17 -9.79 -11.50 16.95
C THR A 17 -8.27 -11.58 17.00
N HIS A 18 -7.69 -12.62 16.42
CA HIS A 18 -6.25 -12.81 16.35
C HIS A 18 -5.85 -13.70 15.18
N GLY A 19 -4.55 -13.72 14.87
CA GLY A 19 -3.97 -14.58 13.84
C GLY A 19 -2.57 -15.04 14.19
N ARG A 20 -2.16 -16.18 13.65
CA ARG A 20 -0.80 -16.70 13.73
C ARG A 20 -0.40 -17.46 12.47
N GLY A 21 0.67 -17.03 11.82
CA GLY A 21 1.06 -17.57 10.53
C GLY A 21 -0.05 -17.42 9.50
N VAL A 22 -0.51 -18.49 8.91
CA VAL A 22 -1.60 -18.51 7.92
C VAL A 22 -2.99 -18.69 8.52
N TRP A 23 -3.11 -18.67 9.85
CA TRP A 23 -4.35 -18.97 10.54
C TRP A 23 -4.94 -17.75 11.22
N LEU A 24 -6.26 -17.64 11.14
CA LEU A 24 -7.09 -16.64 11.83
C LEU A 24 -8.09 -17.32 12.76
N TRP A 25 -8.48 -16.65 13.83
CA TRP A 25 -9.52 -17.11 14.76
C TRP A 25 -10.55 -16.01 14.99
N ASP A 26 -11.80 -16.42 15.04
CA ASP A 26 -12.91 -15.53 15.41
C ASP A 26 -13.13 -15.49 16.93
N ALA A 27 -14.11 -14.70 17.37
CA ALA A 27 -14.47 -14.58 18.78
C ALA A 27 -15.05 -15.87 19.41
N GLN A 28 -15.50 -16.83 18.58
CA GLN A 28 -15.96 -18.13 19.00
C GLN A 28 -14.88 -19.21 18.98
N GLY A 29 -13.64 -18.83 18.70
CA GLY A 29 -12.49 -19.75 18.63
C GLY A 29 -12.46 -20.61 17.37
N ARG A 30 -13.31 -20.35 16.37
CA ARG A 30 -13.25 -21.08 15.10
C ARG A 30 -12.02 -20.65 14.33
N LYS A 31 -11.34 -21.63 13.75
CA LYS A 31 -10.08 -21.47 13.03
C LYS A 31 -10.33 -21.43 11.52
N TYR A 32 -9.69 -20.48 10.85
CA TYR A 32 -9.80 -20.25 9.40
C TYR A 32 -8.41 -20.20 8.78
N LEU A 33 -8.27 -20.79 7.58
CA LEU A 33 -7.08 -20.56 6.75
C LEU A 33 -7.23 -19.22 6.04
N ASP A 34 -6.27 -18.33 6.24
CA ASP A 34 -6.22 -17.05 5.53
C ASP A 34 -5.49 -17.21 4.18
N ALA A 35 -6.25 -17.52 3.14
CA ALA A 35 -5.75 -17.56 1.77
C ALA A 35 -5.82 -16.20 1.06
N LEU A 36 -6.36 -15.16 1.73
CA LEU A 36 -6.49 -13.81 1.19
C LEU A 36 -5.32 -12.90 1.59
N ALA A 37 -4.76 -13.14 2.79
CA ALA A 37 -3.64 -12.39 3.37
C ALA A 37 -3.84 -10.85 3.32
N GLY A 38 -5.06 -10.37 3.57
CA GLY A 38 -5.39 -8.94 3.47
C GLY A 38 -5.25 -8.38 2.05
N ILE A 39 -5.51 -9.19 1.03
CA ILE A 39 -5.26 -8.92 -0.41
C ILE A 39 -3.75 -8.73 -0.68
N GLY A 40 -2.96 -9.73 -0.27
CA GLY A 40 -1.51 -9.77 -0.50
C GLY A 40 -0.66 -8.88 0.42
N VAL A 41 -1.24 -8.34 1.48
CA VAL A 41 -0.53 -7.46 2.44
C VAL A 41 0.25 -8.25 3.48
N SER A 42 -0.36 -9.30 4.07
CA SER A 42 0.21 -10.09 5.16
C SER A 42 1.06 -11.26 4.67
N CYS A 43 1.98 -11.01 3.72
CA CYS A 43 2.78 -12.05 3.06
C CYS A 43 3.72 -12.82 4.02
N LEU A 44 4.07 -12.28 5.18
CA LEU A 44 4.84 -12.97 6.22
C LEU A 44 3.93 -13.77 7.18
N GLY A 45 2.62 -13.72 6.99
CA GLY A 45 1.63 -14.27 7.91
C GLY A 45 1.39 -13.40 9.14
N HIS A 46 0.37 -13.78 9.92
CA HIS A 46 -0.07 -13.05 11.11
C HIS A 46 0.91 -13.25 12.27
N ALA A 47 1.09 -12.20 13.08
CA ALA A 47 1.92 -12.18 14.27
C ALA A 47 3.37 -12.66 14.02
N HIS A 48 3.95 -12.34 12.86
CA HIS A 48 5.33 -12.68 12.55
C HIS A 48 6.27 -11.97 13.53
N HIS A 49 6.99 -12.74 14.34
CA HIS A 49 7.73 -12.24 15.51
C HIS A 49 8.74 -11.14 15.17
N ARG A 50 9.49 -11.26 14.08
CA ARG A 50 10.47 -10.24 13.67
C ARG A 50 9.80 -8.94 13.21
N LEU A 51 8.66 -9.04 12.52
CA LEU A 51 7.90 -7.88 12.08
C LEU A 51 7.30 -7.14 13.28
N VAL A 52 6.67 -7.88 14.19
CA VAL A 52 6.10 -7.32 15.42
C VAL A 52 7.18 -6.62 16.25
N ALA A 53 8.33 -7.27 16.46
CA ALA A 53 9.44 -6.69 17.19
C ALA A 53 9.96 -5.39 16.55
N ALA A 54 10.17 -5.39 15.22
CA ALA A 54 10.64 -4.22 14.49
C ALA A 54 9.65 -3.04 14.56
N ILE A 55 8.35 -3.30 14.43
CA ILE A 55 7.31 -2.28 14.55
C ILE A 55 7.27 -1.72 15.98
N SER A 56 7.29 -2.58 16.99
CA SER A 56 7.21 -2.17 18.39
C SER A 56 8.44 -1.35 18.80
N GLU A 57 9.63 -1.77 18.39
CA GLU A 57 10.87 -1.05 18.66
C GLU A 57 10.89 0.32 17.99
N GLN A 58 10.50 0.39 16.72
CA GLN A 58 10.47 1.67 15.99
C GLN A 58 9.38 2.59 16.53
N ALA A 59 8.21 2.08 16.86
CA ALA A 59 7.12 2.87 17.43
C ALA A 59 7.49 3.47 18.80
N ALA A 60 8.30 2.76 19.60
CA ALA A 60 8.80 3.26 20.88
C ALA A 60 9.85 4.40 20.72
N ARG A 61 10.46 4.52 19.54
CA ARG A 61 11.45 5.58 19.27
C ARG A 61 10.81 6.80 18.61
N VAL A 62 10.23 6.60 17.43
CA VAL A 62 9.57 7.65 16.65
C VAL A 62 8.62 7.01 15.63
N ILE A 63 7.39 7.53 15.54
CA ILE A 63 6.36 7.02 14.62
C ILE A 63 6.40 7.80 13.30
N HIS A 64 6.43 9.13 13.36
CA HIS A 64 6.36 9.98 12.18
C HIS A 64 7.00 11.35 12.42
N THR A 65 7.72 11.85 11.43
CA THR A 65 8.39 13.17 11.48
C THR A 65 8.07 14.07 10.27
N SER A 66 7.22 13.64 9.34
CA SER A 66 7.01 14.30 8.04
C SER A 66 8.19 14.17 7.06
N ASN A 67 7.89 14.37 5.77
CA ASN A 67 8.90 14.38 4.69
C ASN A 67 9.78 15.65 4.67
N ILE A 68 9.59 16.57 5.62
CA ILE A 68 10.46 17.74 5.80
C ILE A 68 11.81 17.33 6.37
N TYR A 69 11.85 16.20 7.07
CA TYR A 69 13.05 15.66 7.70
C TYR A 69 13.52 14.38 7.01
N GLU A 70 14.81 14.11 7.11
CA GLU A 70 15.36 12.84 6.66
C GLU A 70 14.85 11.69 7.55
N VAL A 71 14.46 10.58 6.91
CA VAL A 71 14.03 9.37 7.58
C VAL A 71 15.00 8.23 7.23
N PRO A 72 15.92 7.86 8.14
CA PRO A 72 16.99 6.90 7.85
C PRO A 72 16.47 5.54 7.34
N GLN A 73 15.36 5.06 7.90
CA GLN A 73 14.74 3.79 7.46
C GLN A 73 14.20 3.86 6.02
N GLN A 74 13.68 5.02 5.62
CA GLN A 74 13.23 5.26 4.25
C GLN A 74 14.41 5.23 3.27
N THR A 75 15.49 5.89 3.62
CA THR A 75 16.74 5.89 2.82
C THR A 75 17.33 4.49 2.70
N ALA A 76 17.39 3.73 3.79
CA ALA A 76 17.89 2.35 3.78
C ALA A 76 17.01 1.42 2.91
N LEU A 77 15.68 1.58 2.98
CA LEU A 77 14.76 0.82 2.14
C LEU A 77 14.89 1.20 0.66
N ALA A 78 15.03 2.49 0.34
CA ALA A 78 15.24 2.96 -1.02
C ALA A 78 16.51 2.38 -1.63
N ALA A 79 17.62 2.40 -0.89
CA ALA A 79 18.89 1.82 -1.34
C ALA A 79 18.77 0.33 -1.66
N ARG A 80 18.02 -0.43 -0.85
CA ARG A 80 17.77 -1.85 -1.09
C ARG A 80 16.88 -2.09 -2.31
N LEU A 81 15.84 -1.29 -2.48
CA LEU A 81 14.92 -1.41 -3.62
C LEU A 81 15.60 -1.06 -4.94
N THR A 82 16.42 -0.01 -4.98
CA THR A 82 17.19 0.36 -6.18
C THR A 82 18.20 -0.74 -6.55
N ALA A 83 18.89 -1.32 -5.57
CA ALA A 83 19.81 -2.42 -5.79
C ALA A 83 19.13 -3.68 -6.36
N LEU A 84 17.91 -3.99 -5.94
CA LEU A 84 17.16 -5.16 -6.39
C LEU A 84 16.47 -4.93 -7.74
N SER A 85 15.98 -3.74 -8.01
CA SER A 85 15.20 -3.42 -9.21
C SER A 85 16.05 -2.95 -10.40
N GLY A 86 17.28 -2.50 -10.16
CA GLY A 86 18.11 -1.80 -11.14
C GLY A 86 17.62 -0.38 -11.46
N MET A 87 16.58 0.11 -10.80
CA MET A 87 16.11 1.48 -10.94
C MET A 87 17.04 2.45 -10.22
N ARG A 88 17.07 3.68 -10.69
CA ARG A 88 17.97 4.70 -10.13
C ARG A 88 17.48 5.29 -8.82
N GLU A 89 16.19 5.49 -8.70
CA GLU A 89 15.55 6.21 -7.59
C GLU A 89 14.22 5.57 -7.22
N VAL A 90 13.77 5.82 -5.99
CA VAL A 90 12.48 5.34 -5.44
C VAL A 90 11.72 6.52 -4.85
N ALA A 91 10.45 6.63 -5.17
CA ALA A 91 9.50 7.52 -4.51
C ALA A 91 8.52 6.71 -3.65
N PHE A 92 8.35 7.11 -2.40
CA PHE A 92 7.39 6.50 -1.49
C PHE A 92 6.12 7.33 -1.41
N ASN A 93 4.97 6.65 -1.50
CA ASN A 93 3.65 7.23 -1.40
C ASN A 93 2.82 6.46 -0.36
N ASN A 94 1.75 7.05 0.12
CA ASN A 94 0.94 6.47 1.18
C ASN A 94 -0.02 5.36 0.68
N SER A 95 -0.32 5.34 -0.60
CA SER A 95 -1.22 4.35 -1.21
C SER A 95 -0.83 4.03 -2.66
N GLY A 96 -1.34 2.91 -3.19
CA GLY A 96 -1.18 2.57 -4.60
C GLY A 96 -1.79 3.60 -5.54
N SER A 97 -2.91 4.22 -5.17
CA SER A 97 -3.53 5.29 -5.94
C SER A 97 -2.63 6.51 -6.05
N GLU A 98 -2.02 6.93 -4.95
CA GLU A 98 -1.07 8.05 -4.95
C GLU A 98 0.20 7.72 -5.75
N ALA A 99 0.69 6.49 -5.65
CA ALA A 99 1.86 6.05 -6.43
C ALA A 99 1.56 6.06 -7.93
N ASN A 100 0.37 5.59 -8.36
CA ASN A 100 -0.06 5.64 -9.75
C ASN A 100 -0.23 7.08 -10.23
N GLU A 101 -0.85 7.94 -9.43
CA GLU A 101 -0.99 9.35 -9.76
C GLU A 101 0.35 10.06 -9.92
N ALA A 102 1.29 9.80 -9.01
CA ALA A 102 2.65 10.32 -9.09
C ALA A 102 3.38 9.81 -10.35
N ALA A 103 3.25 8.53 -10.70
CA ALA A 103 3.83 7.95 -11.90
C ALA A 103 3.27 8.58 -13.18
N ILE A 104 1.95 8.77 -13.25
CA ILE A 104 1.27 9.43 -14.38
C ILE A 104 1.75 10.87 -14.53
N LYS A 105 1.78 11.63 -13.44
CA LYS A 105 2.26 13.02 -13.44
C LYS A 105 3.71 13.11 -13.89
N LEU A 106 4.57 12.22 -13.37
CA LEU A 106 5.99 12.19 -13.72
C LEU A 106 6.18 11.87 -15.21
N ALA A 107 5.49 10.86 -15.74
CA ALA A 107 5.58 10.47 -17.14
C ALA A 107 5.13 11.62 -18.07
N ARG A 108 4.02 12.27 -17.74
CA ARG A 108 3.52 13.43 -18.51
C ARG A 108 4.47 14.63 -18.44
N TYR A 109 4.99 14.92 -17.26
CA TYR A 109 5.96 16.00 -17.07
C TYR A 109 7.26 15.76 -17.86
N TYR A 110 7.75 14.53 -17.84
CA TYR A 110 8.91 14.12 -18.63
C TYR A 110 8.68 14.30 -20.13
N ALA A 111 7.53 13.90 -20.64
CA ALA A 111 7.16 14.10 -22.05
C ALA A 111 7.04 15.59 -22.41
N TYR A 112 6.41 16.38 -21.54
CA TYR A 112 6.27 17.82 -21.69
C TYR A 112 7.62 18.53 -21.79
N GLN A 113 8.58 18.20 -20.92
CA GLN A 113 9.94 18.76 -20.94
C GLN A 113 10.68 18.47 -22.25
N ARG A 114 10.27 17.44 -22.99
CA ARG A 114 10.79 17.07 -24.30
C ARG A 114 9.97 17.60 -25.48
N GLY A 115 9.05 18.52 -25.22
CA GLY A 115 8.21 19.15 -26.24
C GLY A 115 7.00 18.33 -26.67
N ASN A 116 6.79 17.12 -26.12
CA ASN A 116 5.62 16.30 -26.42
C ASN A 116 4.48 16.65 -25.44
N ARG A 117 3.53 17.47 -25.92
CA ARG A 117 2.36 17.92 -25.17
C ARG A 117 1.18 16.95 -25.24
N ASP A 118 1.18 16.05 -26.24
CA ASP A 118 0.10 15.11 -26.51
C ASP A 118 0.47 13.67 -26.13
N ALA A 119 1.36 13.54 -25.12
CA ALA A 119 1.78 12.23 -24.65
C ALA A 119 0.61 11.45 -24.02
N HIS A 120 0.40 10.24 -24.51
CA HIS A 120 -0.60 9.31 -24.00
C HIS A 120 0.03 8.28 -23.07
N ILE A 121 -0.75 7.83 -22.07
CA ILE A 121 -0.39 6.74 -21.17
C ILE A 121 -1.38 5.60 -21.40
N ILE A 122 -0.86 4.43 -21.71
CA ILE A 122 -1.67 3.22 -21.87
C ILE A 122 -1.69 2.49 -20.54
N THR A 123 -2.88 2.22 -20.01
CA THR A 123 -3.08 1.48 -18.76
C THR A 123 -3.92 0.23 -19.02
N THR A 124 -3.73 -0.79 -18.17
CA THR A 124 -4.62 -1.96 -18.18
C THR A 124 -5.88 -1.65 -17.37
N VAL A 125 -7.01 -2.24 -17.77
CA VAL A 125 -8.34 -1.99 -17.20
C VAL A 125 -8.39 -2.14 -15.67
N SER A 126 -7.58 -3.01 -15.09
CA SER A 126 -7.61 -3.31 -13.64
C SER A 126 -7.13 -2.17 -12.74
N TYR A 127 -6.44 -1.17 -13.26
CA TYR A 127 -5.88 -0.06 -12.47
C TYR A 127 -6.52 1.31 -12.74
N THR A 128 -7.41 1.42 -13.70
CA THR A 128 -8.09 2.69 -14.02
C THR A 128 -8.99 3.19 -12.90
N HIS A 129 -9.52 2.31 -12.05
CA HIS A 129 -10.35 2.66 -10.90
C HIS A 129 -9.56 3.16 -9.68
N LEU A 130 -8.22 3.04 -9.69
CA LEU A 130 -7.35 3.56 -8.62
C LEU A 130 -6.99 5.04 -8.83
N THR A 131 -7.23 5.58 -9.99
CA THR A 131 -7.20 7.02 -10.20
C THR A 131 -8.52 7.60 -9.69
N LEU A 132 -8.45 8.61 -8.81
CA LEU A 132 -9.65 9.35 -8.41
C LEU A 132 -10.38 9.79 -9.67
N PRO A 133 -11.71 9.61 -9.79
CA PRO A 133 -12.49 10.03 -10.96
C PRO A 133 -12.65 11.56 -10.95
N THR A 134 -11.54 12.28 -11.07
CA THR A 134 -11.49 13.75 -11.17
C THR A 134 -11.42 14.21 -12.62
N THR A 135 -11.28 13.28 -13.57
CA THR A 135 -11.42 13.56 -14.99
C THR A 135 -12.66 12.85 -15.52
N PRO A 136 -13.58 13.56 -16.17
CA PRO A 136 -14.63 12.89 -16.93
C PRO A 136 -13.96 11.95 -17.94
N TYR A 137 -14.56 10.77 -18.12
CA TYR A 137 -14.16 9.84 -19.16
C TYR A 137 -14.12 10.57 -20.50
N VAL A 138 -12.96 10.69 -21.09
CA VAL A 138 -12.77 11.09 -22.47
C VAL A 138 -12.34 9.86 -23.24
#